data_3cada3a87d3942f1266128c416de63cb
#
_entry.id   3cada3a87d3942f1266128c416de63cb
#
_cell.length_a   1.000
_cell.length_b   1.000
_cell.length_c   1.000
_cell.angle_alpha   90.00
_cell.angle_beta   90.00
_cell.angle_gamma   90.00
#
_symmetry.space_group_name_H-M   'P 1'
#
loop_
_entity.id
_entity.type
_entity.pdbx_description
1 polymer ?
#
loop_
_entity_poly.entity_id
_entity_poly.type
_entity_poly.pdbx_seq_one_letter_code
_entity_poly.pdbx_strand_id
1 'polypeptide(L)'
;MFGARQTGKSTLIRSIIPPESLVFDFSNPSQRLQFAANPGRFIDMYRALPSSESPRFIFLDEVQSVPELFDAVQFLYDEEKRSAPDERRTRFILCGSSARRLRRTGTNLLPGRSILHHLYPLTSIEYQPFIPAGFPVETLYGSRSLVPIFKDEPRLVSPFPKRTLEDRMIYGELPAMAIPYAERGTNADPRRELLRSYVAAYIEEELHRETQIREWGPFLRFLSLAAYESGGIMNFAGIAKESGLSAPTVKAHYQLLEDMFLGFMVPAFSGSSRKTALSTPRFFFIDLGLRNAAAGLSLTPDTLLANPGPLFEQWVGIELYKRLSYLGDSQLSYFRTAGGAEVDFIIEQSGILYPIEVKWTENPTTKDARHLESFLQDHRDRTSHGYIVCRAPYPLAVSNTVTAIPWWLL
;
A
#
# COMPACT_ATOMS: atom_id res chain seq x y z
N MET A 1 -11.56 -7.06 -4.90
CA MET A 1 -10.39 -6.14 -4.85
C MET A 1 -10.61 -5.09 -3.76
N PHE A 2 -9.63 -4.89 -2.87
CA PHE A 2 -9.68 -3.90 -1.80
C PHE A 2 -8.47 -2.97 -1.82
N GLY A 3 -8.56 -1.84 -1.13
CA GLY A 3 -7.47 -0.87 -1.02
C GLY A 3 -8.01 0.50 -0.62
N ALA A 4 -7.14 1.42 -0.20
CA ALA A 4 -7.52 2.78 0.17
C ALA A 4 -8.36 3.46 -0.92
N ARG A 5 -9.13 4.48 -0.56
CA ARG A 5 -9.81 5.31 -1.58
C ARG A 5 -8.79 5.99 -2.49
N GLN A 6 -9.25 6.35 -3.70
CA GLN A 6 -8.44 7.05 -4.71
C GLN A 6 -7.18 6.29 -5.19
N THR A 7 -7.04 5.00 -4.88
CA THR A 7 -5.99 4.14 -5.47
C THR A 7 -6.29 3.71 -6.91
N GLY A 8 -7.45 4.08 -7.47
CA GLY A 8 -7.80 3.77 -8.85
C GLY A 8 -8.54 2.45 -9.08
N LYS A 9 -9.05 1.80 -8.02
CA LYS A 9 -9.75 0.48 -8.10
C LYS A 9 -10.82 0.42 -9.18
N SER A 10 -11.81 1.31 -9.08
CA SER A 10 -12.94 1.34 -10.03
C SER A 10 -12.50 1.67 -11.46
N THR A 11 -11.51 2.56 -11.60
CA THR A 11 -10.90 2.92 -12.89
C THR A 11 -10.21 1.71 -13.51
N LEU A 12 -9.38 1.01 -12.75
CA LEU A 12 -8.68 -0.18 -13.20
C LEU A 12 -9.67 -1.28 -13.62
N ILE A 13 -10.66 -1.60 -12.78
CA ILE A 13 -11.65 -2.64 -13.12
C ILE A 13 -12.39 -2.28 -14.39
N ARG A 14 -12.88 -1.04 -14.52
CA ARG A 14 -13.60 -0.57 -15.71
C ARG A 14 -12.75 -0.58 -16.98
N SER A 15 -11.42 -0.48 -16.88
CA SER A 15 -10.52 -0.54 -18.03
C SER A 15 -10.23 -1.96 -18.54
N ILE A 16 -10.46 -2.98 -17.70
CA ILE A 16 -10.13 -4.38 -18.04
C ILE A 16 -11.33 -5.27 -18.27
N ILE A 17 -12.52 -4.90 -17.79
CA ILE A 17 -13.76 -5.68 -18.06
C ILE A 17 -14.33 -5.32 -19.44
N PRO A 18 -14.99 -6.27 -20.11
CA PRO A 18 -15.67 -6.01 -21.38
C PRO A 18 -16.73 -4.89 -21.26
N PRO A 19 -16.96 -4.08 -22.31
CA PRO A 19 -17.92 -2.96 -22.27
C PRO A 19 -19.36 -3.38 -21.95
N GLU A 20 -19.74 -4.61 -22.31
CA GLU A 20 -21.06 -5.21 -22.04
C GLU A 20 -21.23 -5.71 -20.60
N SER A 21 -20.23 -5.56 -19.75
CA SER A 21 -20.26 -6.00 -18.36
C SER A 21 -21.35 -5.26 -17.56
N LEU A 22 -22.01 -5.97 -16.64
CA LEU A 22 -22.96 -5.35 -15.74
C LEU A 22 -22.21 -4.68 -14.60
N VAL A 23 -22.51 -3.40 -14.38
CA VAL A 23 -21.84 -2.59 -13.33
C VAL A 23 -22.88 -2.05 -12.36
N PHE A 24 -22.69 -2.36 -11.08
CA PHE A 24 -23.45 -1.81 -9.97
C PHE A 24 -22.55 -0.92 -9.14
N ASP A 25 -22.94 0.33 -8.95
CA ASP A 25 -22.18 1.34 -8.21
C ASP A 25 -22.94 1.74 -6.93
N PHE A 26 -22.53 1.19 -5.80
CA PHE A 26 -23.15 1.45 -4.50
C PHE A 26 -22.71 2.75 -3.83
N SER A 27 -21.86 3.54 -4.49
CA SER A 27 -21.68 4.95 -4.15
C SER A 27 -22.94 5.75 -4.52
N ASN A 28 -23.71 5.29 -5.53
CA ASN A 28 -25.00 5.86 -5.90
C ASN A 28 -26.05 5.54 -4.82
N PRO A 29 -26.64 6.58 -4.14
CA PRO A 29 -27.60 6.37 -3.06
C PRO A 29 -28.85 5.58 -3.50
N SER A 30 -29.34 5.79 -4.73
CA SER A 30 -30.55 5.10 -5.22
C SER A 30 -30.29 3.59 -5.37
N GLN A 31 -29.18 3.19 -5.98
CA GLN A 31 -28.82 1.78 -6.10
C GLN A 31 -28.57 1.16 -4.71
N ARG A 32 -27.82 1.87 -3.86
CA ARG A 32 -27.56 1.39 -2.49
C ARG A 32 -28.83 1.15 -1.71
N LEU A 33 -29.78 2.10 -1.66
CA LEU A 33 -31.04 1.95 -0.93
C LEU A 33 -31.88 0.82 -1.50
N GLN A 34 -31.94 0.68 -2.81
CA GLN A 34 -32.72 -0.36 -3.48
C GLN A 34 -32.26 -1.78 -3.07
N PHE A 35 -30.94 -2.02 -3.08
CA PHE A 35 -30.41 -3.36 -2.76
C PHE A 35 -30.24 -3.59 -1.27
N ALA A 36 -30.04 -2.55 -0.46
CA ALA A 36 -30.06 -2.65 1.00
C ALA A 36 -31.46 -3.01 1.53
N ALA A 37 -32.54 -2.47 0.93
CA ALA A 37 -33.89 -2.81 1.30
C ALA A 37 -34.31 -4.23 0.89
N ASN A 38 -33.83 -4.73 -0.24
CA ASN A 38 -34.10 -6.07 -0.75
C ASN A 38 -32.88 -6.66 -1.51
N PRO A 39 -31.94 -7.31 -0.80
CA PRO A 39 -30.78 -7.95 -1.44
C PRO A 39 -31.16 -9.09 -2.39
N GLY A 40 -32.30 -9.78 -2.14
CA GLY A 40 -32.83 -10.85 -2.99
C GLY A 40 -33.11 -10.40 -4.43
N ARG A 41 -33.42 -9.11 -4.61
CA ARG A 41 -33.60 -8.53 -5.95
C ARG A 41 -32.38 -8.71 -6.86
N PHE A 42 -31.18 -8.77 -6.31
CA PHE A 42 -29.97 -9.03 -7.08
C PHE A 42 -30.00 -10.45 -7.67
N ILE A 43 -30.49 -11.43 -6.91
CA ILE A 43 -30.66 -12.82 -7.37
C ILE A 43 -31.69 -12.88 -8.49
N ASP A 44 -32.84 -12.20 -8.29
CA ASP A 44 -33.92 -12.18 -9.32
C ASP A 44 -33.45 -11.53 -10.61
N MET A 45 -32.75 -10.41 -10.52
CA MET A 45 -32.15 -9.74 -11.67
C MET A 45 -31.14 -10.64 -12.39
N TYR A 46 -30.27 -11.33 -11.65
CA TYR A 46 -29.30 -12.26 -12.22
C TYR A 46 -29.98 -13.39 -13.00
N ARG A 47 -31.03 -13.99 -12.43
CA ARG A 47 -31.79 -15.08 -13.06
C ARG A 47 -32.57 -14.64 -14.29
N ALA A 48 -32.96 -13.37 -14.37
CA ALA A 48 -33.63 -12.79 -15.53
C ALA A 48 -32.68 -12.46 -16.70
N LEU A 49 -31.36 -12.58 -16.51
CA LEU A 49 -30.40 -12.31 -17.59
C LEU A 49 -30.49 -13.42 -18.66
N PRO A 50 -30.43 -13.05 -19.97
CA PRO A 50 -30.44 -14.03 -21.04
C PRO A 50 -29.24 -14.97 -20.93
N SER A 51 -29.38 -16.20 -21.41
CA SER A 51 -28.26 -17.12 -21.55
C SER A 51 -27.17 -16.52 -22.45
N SER A 52 -25.91 -16.72 -22.11
CA SER A 52 -24.75 -16.21 -22.88
C SER A 52 -23.74 -17.33 -23.09
N GLU A 53 -23.20 -17.43 -24.31
CA GLU A 53 -22.11 -18.36 -24.64
C GLU A 53 -20.76 -17.86 -24.10
N SER A 54 -20.59 -16.54 -23.93
CA SER A 54 -19.37 -15.91 -23.42
C SER A 54 -19.44 -15.71 -21.90
N PRO A 55 -18.30 -15.72 -21.19
CA PRO A 55 -18.26 -15.39 -19.77
C PRO A 55 -18.84 -14.01 -19.49
N ARG A 56 -19.81 -13.95 -18.57
CA ARG A 56 -20.41 -12.69 -18.12
C ARG A 56 -19.61 -12.10 -16.99
N PHE A 57 -19.36 -10.79 -17.04
CA PHE A 57 -18.73 -10.06 -15.94
C PHE A 57 -19.76 -9.20 -15.22
N ILE A 58 -19.79 -9.31 -13.89
CA ILE A 58 -20.65 -8.50 -13.01
C ILE A 58 -19.76 -7.80 -11.99
N PHE A 59 -19.67 -6.47 -12.10
CA PHE A 59 -18.85 -5.64 -11.24
C PHE A 59 -19.72 -4.93 -10.19
N LEU A 60 -19.42 -5.18 -8.90
CA LEU A 60 -20.07 -4.54 -7.76
C LEU A 60 -19.06 -3.60 -7.09
N ASP A 61 -19.22 -2.30 -7.33
CA ASP A 61 -18.35 -1.25 -6.80
C ASP A 61 -18.88 -0.72 -5.47
N GLU A 62 -17.98 -0.42 -4.51
CA GLU A 62 -18.29 -0.01 -3.14
C GLU A 62 -19.24 -0.99 -2.41
N VAL A 63 -19.05 -2.28 -2.64
CA VAL A 63 -19.94 -3.37 -2.16
C VAL A 63 -20.07 -3.43 -0.63
N GLN A 64 -19.08 -2.90 0.13
CA GLN A 64 -19.20 -2.80 1.60
C GLN A 64 -20.36 -1.91 2.05
N SER A 65 -20.95 -1.12 1.14
CA SER A 65 -22.14 -0.32 1.43
C SER A 65 -23.43 -1.14 1.49
N VAL A 66 -23.41 -2.37 0.94
CA VAL A 66 -24.52 -3.36 0.98
C VAL A 66 -23.92 -4.75 1.25
N PRO A 67 -23.51 -5.04 2.50
CA PRO A 67 -22.79 -6.28 2.84
C PRO A 67 -23.54 -7.57 2.49
N GLU A 68 -24.86 -7.54 2.51
CA GLU A 68 -25.75 -8.67 2.22
C GLU A 68 -25.58 -9.19 0.78
N LEU A 69 -25.02 -8.39 -0.13
CA LEU A 69 -24.74 -8.83 -1.50
C LEU A 69 -23.62 -9.87 -1.57
N PHE A 70 -22.76 -9.97 -0.55
CA PHE A 70 -21.78 -11.06 -0.49
C PHE A 70 -22.48 -12.42 -0.39
N ASP A 71 -23.53 -12.52 0.42
CA ASP A 71 -24.30 -13.76 0.57
C ASP A 71 -25.05 -14.06 -0.73
N ALA A 72 -25.62 -13.05 -1.38
CA ALA A 72 -26.29 -13.20 -2.68
C ALA A 72 -25.33 -13.68 -3.77
N VAL A 73 -24.12 -13.11 -3.85
CA VAL A 73 -23.06 -13.52 -4.79
C VAL A 73 -22.60 -14.96 -4.48
N GLN A 74 -22.42 -15.30 -3.20
CA GLN A 74 -22.06 -16.65 -2.79
C GLN A 74 -23.11 -17.67 -3.21
N PHE A 75 -24.36 -17.36 -2.96
CA PHE A 75 -25.50 -18.22 -3.33
C PHE A 75 -25.51 -18.48 -4.86
N LEU A 76 -25.39 -17.43 -5.67
CA LEU A 76 -25.39 -17.54 -7.13
C LEU A 76 -24.16 -18.31 -7.65
N TYR A 77 -23.00 -18.07 -7.07
CA TYR A 77 -21.77 -18.81 -7.39
C TYR A 77 -21.91 -20.31 -7.12
N ASP A 78 -22.48 -20.67 -5.96
CA ASP A 78 -22.69 -22.07 -5.58
C ASP A 78 -23.81 -22.73 -6.41
N GLU A 79 -24.83 -21.97 -6.82
CA GLU A 79 -25.88 -22.43 -7.72
C GLU A 79 -25.32 -22.74 -9.13
N GLU A 80 -24.53 -21.83 -9.70
CA GLU A 80 -23.88 -22.01 -11.00
C GLU A 80 -22.91 -23.20 -10.99
N LYS A 81 -22.11 -23.34 -9.93
CA LYS A 81 -21.17 -24.45 -9.75
C LYS A 81 -21.85 -25.82 -9.69
N ARG A 82 -23.07 -25.89 -9.12
CA ARG A 82 -23.84 -27.15 -9.06
C ARG A 82 -24.48 -27.50 -10.41
N SER A 83 -24.90 -26.48 -11.17
CA SER A 83 -25.59 -26.68 -12.45
C SER A 83 -24.62 -26.94 -13.62
N ALA A 84 -23.44 -26.36 -13.59
CA ALA A 84 -22.41 -26.51 -14.63
C ALA A 84 -21.00 -26.48 -14.01
N PRO A 85 -20.50 -27.62 -13.48
CA PRO A 85 -19.23 -27.65 -12.72
C PRO A 85 -18.00 -27.15 -13.48
N ASP A 86 -17.93 -27.41 -14.80
CA ASP A 86 -16.78 -27.13 -15.65
C ASP A 86 -16.91 -25.85 -16.47
N GLU A 87 -18.11 -25.24 -16.51
CA GLU A 87 -18.39 -24.06 -17.32
C GLU A 87 -18.82 -22.87 -16.44
N ARG A 88 -17.86 -22.18 -15.82
CA ARG A 88 -18.18 -20.93 -15.11
C ARG A 88 -18.46 -19.82 -16.11
N ARG A 89 -19.75 -19.46 -16.23
CA ARG A 89 -20.21 -18.42 -17.16
C ARG A 89 -20.24 -17.04 -16.55
N THR A 90 -20.16 -16.91 -15.20
CA THR A 90 -20.19 -15.62 -14.53
C THR A 90 -18.95 -15.38 -13.68
N ARG A 91 -18.37 -14.19 -13.85
CA ARG A 91 -17.26 -13.68 -13.05
C ARG A 91 -17.72 -12.47 -12.25
N PHE A 92 -17.87 -12.67 -10.95
CA PHE A 92 -18.18 -11.58 -10.05
C PHE A 92 -16.90 -10.86 -9.64
N ILE A 93 -16.89 -9.54 -9.76
CA ILE A 93 -15.80 -8.67 -9.30
C ILE A 93 -16.38 -7.75 -8.25
N LEU A 94 -15.90 -7.87 -7.01
CA LEU A 94 -16.32 -7.08 -5.87
C LEU A 94 -15.22 -6.12 -5.50
N CYS A 95 -15.55 -4.85 -5.34
CA CYS A 95 -14.60 -3.79 -5.02
C CYS A 95 -15.06 -2.98 -3.81
N GLY A 96 -14.10 -2.60 -2.95
CA GLY A 96 -14.39 -1.82 -1.77
C GLY A 96 -13.17 -1.11 -1.17
N SER A 97 -13.44 -0.02 -0.45
CA SER A 97 -12.42 0.78 0.22
C SER A 97 -12.17 0.37 1.67
N SER A 98 -12.99 -0.53 2.25
CA SER A 98 -12.85 -1.00 3.62
C SER A 98 -13.19 -2.49 3.71
N ALA A 99 -12.26 -3.28 4.24
CA ALA A 99 -12.51 -4.68 4.60
C ALA A 99 -13.11 -4.82 6.01
N ARG A 100 -12.99 -3.79 6.85
CA ARG A 100 -13.43 -3.83 8.25
C ARG A 100 -14.94 -4.01 8.37
N ARG A 101 -15.70 -3.24 7.60
CA ARG A 101 -17.17 -3.31 7.64
C ARG A 101 -17.66 -4.72 7.34
N LEU A 102 -17.02 -5.37 6.36
CA LEU A 102 -17.35 -6.74 5.99
C LEU A 102 -17.00 -7.75 7.10
N ARG A 103 -15.85 -7.59 7.77
CA ARG A 103 -15.48 -8.45 8.91
C ARG A 103 -16.41 -8.25 10.11
N ARG A 104 -16.83 -7.01 10.40
CA ARG A 104 -17.73 -6.70 11.53
C ARG A 104 -19.14 -7.20 11.36
N THR A 105 -19.66 -7.22 10.15
CA THR A 105 -21.02 -7.73 9.85
C THR A 105 -21.06 -9.26 9.81
N GLY A 106 -19.94 -9.94 10.09
CA GLY A 106 -19.85 -11.40 9.97
C GLY A 106 -19.92 -11.87 8.53
N THR A 107 -19.85 -10.93 7.58
CA THR A 107 -19.92 -11.24 6.15
C THR A 107 -18.74 -12.11 5.77
N ASN A 108 -19.04 -13.28 5.27
CA ASN A 108 -18.08 -14.24 4.82
C ASN A 108 -17.46 -13.74 3.50
N LEU A 109 -16.14 -13.43 3.49
CA LEU A 109 -15.43 -12.96 2.30
C LEU A 109 -15.25 -14.06 1.24
N LEU A 110 -16.23 -14.95 1.09
CA LEU A 110 -16.26 -16.03 0.11
C LEU A 110 -15.04 -16.97 0.20
N PRO A 111 -14.71 -17.55 1.39
CA PRO A 111 -13.54 -18.42 1.54
C PRO A 111 -13.63 -19.61 0.60
N GLY A 112 -12.49 -19.85 -0.10
CA GLY A 112 -12.40 -20.92 -1.11
C GLY A 112 -13.16 -20.67 -2.41
N ARG A 113 -13.79 -19.49 -2.57
CA ARG A 113 -14.57 -19.10 -3.76
C ARG A 113 -14.06 -17.81 -4.40
N SER A 114 -13.21 -17.05 -3.73
CA SER A 114 -12.69 -15.77 -4.22
C SER A 114 -11.17 -15.70 -4.13
N ILE A 115 -10.58 -14.91 -5.00
CA ILE A 115 -9.19 -14.48 -4.93
C ILE A 115 -9.22 -13.04 -4.42
N LEU A 116 -8.50 -12.80 -3.34
CA LEU A 116 -8.39 -11.48 -2.73
C LEU A 116 -7.21 -10.72 -3.35
N HIS A 117 -7.50 -9.57 -3.95
CA HIS A 117 -6.48 -8.66 -4.46
C HIS A 117 -6.53 -7.33 -3.71
N HIS A 118 -5.36 -6.78 -3.43
CA HIS A 118 -5.22 -5.42 -2.91
C HIS A 118 -4.68 -4.50 -4.00
N LEU A 119 -5.21 -3.27 -4.06
CA LEU A 119 -4.65 -2.22 -4.91
C LEU A 119 -4.10 -1.11 -4.02
N TYR A 120 -2.82 -0.86 -4.17
CA TYR A 120 -2.07 0.17 -3.45
C TYR A 120 -1.93 1.44 -4.29
N PRO A 121 -1.49 2.58 -3.70
CA PRO A 121 -0.96 3.69 -4.48
C PRO A 121 0.15 3.23 -5.44
N LEU A 122 0.39 3.98 -6.49
CA LEU A 122 1.33 3.60 -7.55
C LEU A 122 2.70 3.18 -7.00
N THR A 123 3.31 2.21 -7.64
CA THR A 123 4.68 1.75 -7.40
C THR A 123 5.65 2.44 -8.35
N SER A 124 6.95 2.34 -8.09
CA SER A 124 7.99 2.95 -8.94
C SER A 124 7.96 2.43 -10.37
N ILE A 125 7.60 1.16 -10.57
CA ILE A 125 7.53 0.52 -11.89
C ILE A 125 6.36 0.99 -12.76
N GLU A 126 5.35 1.62 -12.15
CA GLU A 126 4.16 2.14 -12.84
C GLU A 126 4.37 3.54 -13.42
N TYR A 127 5.51 4.17 -13.18
CA TYR A 127 5.90 5.43 -13.78
C TYR A 127 6.80 5.23 -15.00
N GLN A 128 6.82 6.23 -15.88
CA GLN A 128 7.89 6.30 -16.88
C GLN A 128 9.25 6.29 -16.18
N PRO A 129 10.21 5.46 -16.64
CA PRO A 129 11.47 5.25 -15.92
C PRO A 129 12.25 6.54 -15.76
N PHE A 130 12.81 6.73 -14.59
CA PHE A 130 13.81 7.76 -14.35
C PHE A 130 15.16 7.24 -14.83
N ILE A 131 15.72 7.82 -15.88
CA ILE A 131 17.02 7.46 -16.40
C ILE A 131 17.92 8.70 -16.27
N PRO A 132 18.99 8.64 -15.46
CA PRO A 132 19.95 9.74 -15.38
C PRO A 132 20.59 9.99 -16.74
N ALA A 133 20.94 11.26 -17.00
CA ALA A 133 21.68 11.63 -18.22
C ALA A 133 23.00 10.86 -18.30
N GLY A 134 23.31 10.28 -19.47
CA GLY A 134 24.52 9.51 -19.70
C GLY A 134 24.50 8.05 -19.22
N PHE A 135 23.40 7.57 -18.62
CA PHE A 135 23.27 6.15 -18.28
C PHE A 135 22.90 5.36 -19.54
N PRO A 136 23.61 4.26 -19.87
CA PRO A 136 23.30 3.46 -21.05
C PRO A 136 21.94 2.75 -20.88
N VAL A 137 20.96 3.12 -21.69
CA VAL A 137 19.58 2.57 -21.64
C VAL A 137 19.59 1.05 -21.85
N GLU A 138 20.51 0.54 -22.67
CA GLU A 138 20.67 -0.89 -22.94
C GLU A 138 20.98 -1.69 -21.66
N THR A 139 21.67 -1.08 -20.71
CA THR A 139 21.97 -1.71 -19.41
C THR A 139 20.70 -1.88 -18.55
N LEU A 140 19.69 -1.04 -18.75
CA LEU A 140 18.39 -1.14 -18.06
C LEU A 140 17.56 -2.32 -18.55
N TYR A 141 17.63 -2.65 -19.83
CA TYR A 141 16.89 -3.79 -20.39
C TYR A 141 17.52 -5.14 -20.04
N GLY A 142 18.81 -5.16 -19.69
CA GLY A 142 19.53 -6.37 -19.29
C GLY A 142 19.60 -6.64 -17.77
N SER A 143 19.55 -5.59 -16.95
CA SER A 143 19.52 -5.68 -15.48
C SER A 143 18.23 -5.11 -14.95
N ARG A 144 17.20 -5.94 -14.91
CA ARG A 144 16.01 -5.74 -14.11
C ARG A 144 16.45 -5.54 -12.67
N SER A 145 15.68 -5.02 -11.79
CA SER A 145 16.05 -4.64 -10.42
C SER A 145 17.32 -5.33 -9.86
N LEU A 146 18.21 -4.60 -9.21
CA LEU A 146 19.41 -5.17 -8.60
C LEU A 146 19.11 -6.02 -7.37
N VAL A 147 17.93 -5.84 -6.77
CA VAL A 147 17.43 -6.75 -5.74
C VAL A 147 16.87 -7.98 -6.45
N PRO A 148 17.46 -9.18 -6.25
CA PRO A 148 17.11 -10.39 -7.01
C PRO A 148 15.63 -10.74 -7.02
N ILE A 149 14.92 -10.41 -5.94
CA ILE A 149 13.50 -10.68 -5.75
C ILE A 149 12.58 -9.96 -6.76
N PHE A 150 13.04 -8.85 -7.36
CA PHE A 150 12.27 -8.02 -8.31
C PHE A 150 12.71 -8.20 -9.77
N LYS A 151 13.60 -9.14 -10.07
CA LYS A 151 14.19 -9.31 -11.40
C LYS A 151 13.19 -9.60 -12.52
N ASP A 152 12.11 -10.30 -12.18
CA ASP A 152 11.16 -10.82 -13.16
C ASP A 152 9.88 -9.97 -13.30
N GLU A 153 9.82 -8.81 -12.62
CA GLU A 153 8.66 -7.93 -12.75
C GLU A 153 8.61 -7.31 -14.15
N PRO A 154 7.46 -7.42 -14.85
CA PRO A 154 7.29 -6.79 -16.15
C PRO A 154 7.25 -5.27 -16.01
N ARG A 155 8.06 -4.55 -16.78
CA ARG A 155 7.90 -3.11 -16.91
C ARG A 155 6.76 -2.83 -17.89
N LEU A 156 5.70 -2.23 -17.38
CA LEU A 156 4.55 -1.81 -18.18
C LEU A 156 4.90 -0.53 -18.95
N VAL A 157 4.27 -0.34 -20.12
CA VAL A 157 4.24 0.97 -20.77
C VAL A 157 3.38 1.86 -19.87
N SER A 158 4.01 2.79 -19.20
CA SER A 158 3.36 3.59 -18.17
C SER A 158 2.57 4.77 -18.75
N PRO A 159 1.29 4.94 -18.37
CA PRO A 159 0.54 6.15 -18.64
C PRO A 159 0.94 7.31 -17.71
N PHE A 160 1.69 7.04 -16.62
CA PHE A 160 2.07 8.03 -15.65
C PHE A 160 3.43 8.66 -16.02
N PRO A 161 3.54 9.99 -16.02
CA PRO A 161 4.75 10.67 -16.38
C PRO A 161 5.87 10.44 -15.36
N LYS A 162 7.10 10.66 -15.78
CA LYS A 162 8.27 10.68 -14.92
C LYS A 162 8.11 11.73 -13.81
N ARG A 163 8.46 11.36 -12.56
CA ARG A 163 8.48 12.24 -11.40
C ARG A 163 9.83 12.17 -10.69
N THR A 164 10.24 13.27 -10.07
CA THR A 164 11.44 13.27 -9.22
C THR A 164 11.14 12.58 -7.89
N LEU A 165 12.17 12.10 -7.22
CA LEU A 165 12.03 11.47 -5.90
C LEU A 165 11.42 12.44 -4.88
N GLU A 166 11.88 13.69 -4.90
CA GLU A 166 11.41 14.76 -4.02
C GLU A 166 9.92 15.01 -4.19
N ASP A 167 9.44 15.11 -5.44
CA ASP A 167 8.02 15.28 -5.74
C ASP A 167 7.18 14.10 -5.23
N ARG A 168 7.69 12.89 -5.39
CA ARG A 168 7.06 11.65 -4.88
C ARG A 168 7.03 11.62 -3.35
N MET A 169 8.11 12.02 -2.69
CA MET A 169 8.18 12.10 -1.22
C MET A 169 7.25 13.17 -0.64
N ILE A 170 7.02 14.27 -1.36
CA ILE A 170 6.14 15.37 -0.91
C ILE A 170 4.66 15.03 -1.11
N TYR A 171 4.29 14.61 -2.32
CA TYR A 171 2.88 14.47 -2.71
C TYR A 171 2.39 13.03 -2.74
N GLY A 172 3.27 12.05 -2.51
CA GLY A 172 2.91 10.64 -2.52
C GLY A 172 2.64 10.08 -3.91
N GLU A 173 2.00 8.91 -3.93
CA GLU A 173 1.84 8.03 -5.09
C GLU A 173 0.37 7.73 -5.41
N LEU A 174 -0.59 8.46 -4.85
CA LEU A 174 -1.97 8.34 -5.31
C LEU A 174 -2.07 8.74 -6.78
N PRO A 175 -2.84 8.01 -7.62
CA PRO A 175 -2.95 8.31 -9.05
C PRO A 175 -3.29 9.77 -9.37
N ALA A 176 -4.14 10.41 -8.55
CA ALA A 176 -4.47 11.82 -8.70
C ALA A 176 -3.27 12.75 -8.49
N MET A 177 -2.26 12.33 -7.72
CA MET A 177 -1.02 13.09 -7.49
C MET A 177 0.02 12.86 -8.59
N ALA A 178 -0.10 11.75 -9.32
CA ALA A 178 0.82 11.35 -10.37
C ALA A 178 0.51 12.02 -11.72
N ILE A 179 -0.74 12.38 -11.97
CA ILE A 179 -1.16 13.05 -13.21
C ILE A 179 -0.75 14.54 -13.13
N PRO A 180 0.03 15.06 -14.09
CA PRO A 180 0.34 16.48 -14.14
C PRO A 180 -0.96 17.27 -14.28
N TYR A 181 -1.19 18.18 -13.35
CA TYR A 181 -2.20 19.20 -13.57
C TYR A 181 -1.67 20.14 -14.63
N ALA A 182 -2.15 19.97 -15.85
CA ALA A 182 -1.90 20.92 -16.92
C ALA A 182 -2.23 22.32 -16.40
N GLU A 183 -1.26 23.19 -16.51
CA GLU A 183 -1.21 24.59 -16.12
C GLU A 183 -2.54 25.31 -16.31
N ARG A 184 -3.39 25.30 -15.29
CA ARG A 184 -4.61 26.11 -15.28
C ARG A 184 -4.32 27.52 -14.79
N GLY A 185 -3.18 28.08 -15.17
CA GLY A 185 -2.89 29.52 -14.95
C GLY A 185 -2.86 30.00 -13.48
N THR A 186 -2.81 29.09 -12.52
CA THR A 186 -2.74 29.42 -11.08
C THR A 186 -1.36 29.05 -10.53
N ASN A 187 -0.72 29.95 -9.82
CA ASN A 187 0.58 29.75 -9.19
C ASN A 187 0.59 28.75 -8.02
N ALA A 188 -0.55 28.14 -7.67
CA ALA A 188 -0.67 27.19 -6.56
C ALA A 188 -0.83 25.75 -7.10
N ASP A 189 0.01 24.85 -6.62
CA ASP A 189 -0.12 23.42 -6.91
C ASP A 189 -1.39 22.86 -6.23
N PRO A 190 -2.42 22.42 -7.00
CA PRO A 190 -3.69 21.98 -6.44
C PRO A 190 -3.56 20.69 -5.63
N ARG A 191 -2.46 19.94 -5.77
CA ARG A 191 -2.22 18.70 -5.05
C ARG A 191 -2.18 18.89 -3.53
N ARG A 192 -1.74 20.05 -3.06
CA ARG A 192 -1.77 20.39 -1.62
C ARG A 192 -3.19 20.40 -1.07
N GLU A 193 -4.09 21.09 -1.76
CA GLU A 193 -5.49 21.19 -1.34
C GLU A 193 -6.21 19.86 -1.49
N LEU A 194 -5.89 19.07 -2.52
CA LEU A 194 -6.43 17.73 -2.69
C LEU A 194 -6.03 16.80 -1.54
N LEU A 195 -4.77 16.80 -1.12
CA LEU A 195 -4.30 15.99 0.00
C LEU A 195 -4.91 16.44 1.33
N ARG A 196 -5.00 17.74 1.58
CA ARG A 196 -5.68 18.28 2.77
C ARG A 196 -7.15 17.90 2.80
N SER A 197 -7.84 18.05 1.68
CA SER A 197 -9.25 17.65 1.54
C SER A 197 -9.42 16.14 1.70
N TYR A 198 -8.48 15.35 1.20
CA TYR A 198 -8.50 13.90 1.41
C TYR A 198 -8.42 13.55 2.90
N VAL A 199 -7.51 14.15 3.64
CA VAL A 199 -7.37 13.90 5.08
C VAL A 199 -8.61 14.39 5.83
N ALA A 200 -9.03 15.64 5.61
CA ALA A 200 -10.13 16.25 6.34
C ALA A 200 -11.49 15.61 6.02
N ALA A 201 -11.82 15.47 4.75
CA ALA A 201 -13.14 14.96 4.36
C ALA A 201 -13.21 13.43 4.38
N TYR A 202 -12.16 12.75 3.87
CA TYR A 202 -12.20 11.31 3.70
C TYR A 202 -11.94 10.55 5.01
N ILE A 203 -10.83 10.87 5.68
CA ILE A 203 -10.48 10.14 6.93
C ILE A 203 -11.55 10.43 7.98
N GLU A 204 -12.02 11.66 8.07
CA GLU A 204 -13.10 12.03 8.99
C GLU A 204 -14.41 11.31 8.65
N GLU A 205 -14.87 11.40 7.43
CA GLU A 205 -16.18 10.85 7.02
C GLU A 205 -16.20 9.32 7.09
N GLU A 206 -15.16 8.66 6.61
CA GLU A 206 -15.07 7.19 6.62
C GLU A 206 -14.96 6.67 8.05
N LEU A 207 -14.15 7.33 8.89
CA LEU A 207 -14.01 6.95 10.28
C LEU A 207 -15.29 7.16 11.07
N HIS A 208 -16.05 8.23 10.81
CA HIS A 208 -17.38 8.40 11.38
C HIS A 208 -18.35 7.29 10.97
N ARG A 209 -18.27 6.83 9.74
CA ARG A 209 -19.13 5.73 9.24
C ARG A 209 -18.71 4.36 9.76
N GLU A 210 -17.40 4.13 9.91
CA GLU A 210 -16.84 2.82 10.28
C GLU A 210 -16.73 2.63 11.79
N THR A 211 -16.68 3.71 12.57
CA THR A 211 -16.46 3.64 14.01
C THR A 211 -17.37 4.59 14.76
N GLN A 212 -17.81 4.14 15.94
CA GLN A 212 -18.40 5.01 16.93
C GLN A 212 -17.27 5.73 17.71
N ILE A 213 -16.44 6.52 17.02
CA ILE A 213 -15.47 7.36 17.70
C ILE A 213 -16.25 8.41 18.48
N ARG A 214 -16.26 8.26 19.80
CA ARG A 214 -16.98 9.17 20.70
C ARG A 214 -16.30 10.51 20.86
N GLU A 215 -14.97 10.52 20.80
CA GLU A 215 -14.13 11.70 21.05
C GLU A 215 -13.28 12.02 19.82
N TRP A 216 -13.78 12.88 18.98
CA TRP A 216 -13.17 13.21 17.71
C TRP A 216 -11.85 13.99 17.84
N GLY A 217 -11.78 14.94 18.76
CA GLY A 217 -10.57 15.72 19.01
C GLY A 217 -9.34 14.88 19.41
N PRO A 218 -9.45 13.98 20.40
CA PRO A 218 -8.39 13.02 20.73
C PRO A 218 -7.97 12.13 19.56
N PHE A 219 -8.94 11.69 18.73
CA PHE A 219 -8.62 10.90 17.54
C PHE A 219 -7.81 11.69 16.50
N LEU A 220 -8.16 12.94 16.21
CA LEU A 220 -7.39 13.77 15.27
C LEU A 220 -5.97 14.04 15.77
N ARG A 221 -5.80 14.25 17.10
CA ARG A 221 -4.45 14.33 17.70
C ARG A 221 -3.68 13.02 17.52
N PHE A 222 -4.32 11.88 17.78
CA PHE A 222 -3.72 10.57 17.50
C PHE A 222 -3.28 10.45 16.06
N LEU A 223 -4.15 10.79 15.09
CA LEU A 223 -3.84 10.67 13.66
C LEU A 223 -2.62 11.53 13.27
N SER A 224 -2.56 12.76 13.77
CA SER A 224 -1.43 13.66 13.53
C SER A 224 -0.13 13.13 14.14
N LEU A 225 -0.15 12.63 15.37
CA LEU A 225 1.00 12.03 16.03
C LEU A 225 1.45 10.75 15.33
N ALA A 226 0.52 9.86 14.97
CA ALA A 226 0.82 8.64 14.23
C ALA A 226 1.45 8.92 12.86
N ALA A 227 1.02 9.99 12.20
CA ALA A 227 1.60 10.43 10.94
C ALA A 227 2.99 11.05 11.13
N TYR A 228 3.19 11.81 12.19
CA TYR A 228 4.49 12.40 12.51
C TYR A 228 5.53 11.32 12.87
N GLU A 229 5.15 10.31 13.67
CA GLU A 229 6.01 9.20 14.10
C GLU A 229 6.06 8.03 13.08
N SER A 230 5.41 8.17 11.93
CA SER A 230 5.42 7.14 10.87
C SER A 230 6.85 6.76 10.48
N GLY A 231 7.08 5.46 10.28
CA GLY A 231 8.40 4.88 10.02
C GLY A 231 9.18 4.55 11.30
N GLY A 232 8.79 5.11 12.45
CA GLY A 232 9.39 4.81 13.74
C GLY A 232 8.81 3.58 14.44
N ILE A 233 9.51 3.11 15.49
CA ILE A 233 9.00 2.07 16.39
C ILE A 233 7.82 2.65 17.19
N MET A 234 6.69 1.96 17.20
CA MET A 234 5.46 2.44 17.81
C MET A 234 5.61 2.68 19.32
N ASN A 235 5.27 3.89 19.76
CA ASN A 235 5.25 4.28 21.16
C ASN A 235 3.82 4.51 21.64
N PHE A 236 3.10 3.42 21.93
CA PHE A 236 1.70 3.49 22.37
C PHE A 236 1.49 4.36 23.62
N ALA A 237 2.43 4.32 24.59
CA ALA A 237 2.30 5.08 25.83
C ALA A 237 2.53 6.58 25.60
N GLY A 238 3.52 6.96 24.78
CA GLY A 238 3.78 8.35 24.40
C GLY A 238 2.60 8.97 23.69
N ILE A 239 2.13 8.30 22.62
CA ILE A 239 0.97 8.77 21.84
C ILE A 239 -0.30 8.84 22.71
N ALA A 240 -0.52 7.88 23.61
CA ALA A 240 -1.67 7.88 24.50
C ALA A 240 -1.66 9.13 25.39
N LYS A 241 -0.51 9.45 25.99
CA LYS A 241 -0.33 10.65 26.83
C LYS A 241 -0.60 11.94 26.05
N GLU A 242 -0.05 12.07 24.85
CA GLU A 242 -0.14 13.29 24.05
C GLU A 242 -1.50 13.47 23.39
N SER A 243 -2.15 12.37 22.95
CA SER A 243 -3.47 12.43 22.33
C SER A 243 -4.63 12.56 23.35
N GLY A 244 -4.40 12.23 24.62
CA GLY A 244 -5.43 12.15 25.65
C GLY A 244 -6.25 10.86 25.58
N LEU A 245 -5.70 9.80 24.96
CA LEU A 245 -6.34 8.48 24.82
C LEU A 245 -5.71 7.46 25.76
N SER A 246 -6.35 6.31 25.95
CA SER A 246 -5.72 5.16 26.60
C SER A 246 -4.80 4.40 25.61
N ALA A 247 -3.74 3.74 26.11
CA ALA A 247 -2.86 2.94 25.26
C ALA A 247 -3.60 1.80 24.49
N PRO A 248 -4.59 1.09 25.08
CA PRO A 248 -5.43 0.16 24.32
C PRO A 248 -6.21 0.84 23.18
N THR A 249 -6.73 2.05 23.40
CA THR A 249 -7.44 2.83 22.38
C THR A 249 -6.50 3.23 21.25
N VAL A 250 -5.29 3.69 21.56
CA VAL A 250 -4.25 3.99 20.55
C VAL A 250 -3.96 2.76 19.69
N LYS A 251 -3.77 1.58 20.32
CA LYS A 251 -3.56 0.33 19.61
C LYS A 251 -4.73 -0.02 18.68
N ALA A 252 -5.96 0.16 19.15
CA ALA A 252 -7.16 -0.06 18.34
C ALA A 252 -7.27 0.92 17.16
N HIS A 253 -6.80 2.16 17.34
CA HIS A 253 -6.78 3.16 16.27
C HIS A 253 -5.73 2.84 15.20
N TYR A 254 -4.54 2.34 15.56
CA TYR A 254 -3.58 1.83 14.59
C TYR A 254 -4.15 0.66 13.77
N GLN A 255 -4.81 -0.30 14.45
CA GLN A 255 -5.49 -1.39 13.77
C GLN A 255 -6.58 -0.87 12.81
N LEU A 256 -7.28 0.19 13.19
CA LEU A 256 -8.25 0.84 12.33
C LEU A 256 -7.60 1.40 11.06
N LEU A 257 -6.44 2.08 11.17
CA LEU A 257 -5.72 2.58 10.00
C LEU A 257 -5.28 1.45 9.05
N GLU A 258 -4.86 0.29 9.59
CA GLU A 258 -4.56 -0.89 8.77
C GLU A 258 -5.83 -1.45 8.09
N ASP A 259 -6.92 -1.61 8.83
CA ASP A 259 -8.20 -2.13 8.30
C ASP A 259 -8.77 -1.25 7.17
N MET A 260 -8.42 0.04 7.18
CA MET A 260 -8.79 1.03 6.14
C MET A 260 -7.75 1.14 5.02
N PHE A 261 -6.70 0.33 5.05
CA PHE A 261 -5.59 0.40 4.09
C PHE A 261 -4.86 1.74 4.05
N LEU A 262 -4.90 2.50 5.15
CA LEU A 262 -4.19 3.77 5.29
C LEU A 262 -2.76 3.61 5.78
N GLY A 263 -2.42 2.44 6.32
CA GLY A 263 -1.09 2.10 6.79
C GLY A 263 -0.89 0.61 6.98
N PHE A 264 0.32 0.24 7.35
CA PHE A 264 0.73 -1.15 7.60
C PHE A 264 1.81 -1.21 8.66
N MET A 265 1.95 -2.37 9.29
CA MET A 265 2.97 -2.63 10.28
C MET A 265 4.13 -3.44 9.71
N VAL A 266 5.36 -3.06 10.07
CA VAL A 266 6.58 -3.80 9.79
C VAL A 266 7.10 -4.38 11.11
N PRO A 267 7.04 -5.72 11.31
CA PRO A 267 7.50 -6.34 12.55
C PRO A 267 9.03 -6.33 12.66
N ALA A 268 9.55 -6.47 13.86
CA ALA A 268 10.98 -6.69 14.04
C ALA A 268 11.36 -8.11 13.60
N PHE A 269 12.45 -8.23 12.86
CA PHE A 269 13.04 -9.50 12.50
C PHE A 269 13.59 -10.20 13.75
N SER A 270 13.28 -11.46 13.91
CA SER A 270 13.91 -12.33 14.90
C SER A 270 13.99 -13.75 14.38
N GLY A 271 15.00 -14.49 14.79
CA GLY A 271 15.15 -15.92 14.42
C GLY A 271 14.04 -16.84 14.99
N SER A 272 13.00 -16.27 15.63
CA SER A 272 11.89 -16.99 16.24
C SER A 272 10.59 -16.23 16.01
N SER A 273 9.61 -16.87 15.39
CA SER A 273 8.26 -16.31 15.16
C SER A 273 7.60 -15.80 16.45
N ARG A 274 7.82 -16.46 17.59
CA ARG A 274 7.32 -15.99 18.89
C ARG A 274 7.95 -14.68 19.32
N LYS A 275 9.28 -14.52 19.16
CA LYS A 275 9.97 -13.27 19.49
C LYS A 275 9.54 -12.13 18.57
N THR A 276 9.38 -12.41 17.28
CA THR A 276 8.84 -11.46 16.31
C THR A 276 7.45 -10.96 16.72
N ALA A 277 6.56 -11.87 17.07
CA ALA A 277 5.18 -11.51 17.48
C ALA A 277 5.12 -10.71 18.79
N LEU A 278 6.12 -10.81 19.66
CA LEU A 278 6.20 -10.06 20.93
C LEU A 278 6.95 -8.73 20.81
N SER A 279 7.60 -8.46 19.69
CA SER A 279 8.32 -7.20 19.48
C SER A 279 7.38 -6.09 19.05
N THR A 280 7.75 -4.83 19.37
CA THR A 280 6.99 -3.68 18.94
C THR A 280 7.27 -3.41 17.46
N PRO A 281 6.25 -3.37 16.58
CA PRO A 281 6.46 -3.09 15.17
C PRO A 281 6.74 -1.62 14.90
N ARG A 282 7.18 -1.30 13.67
CA ARG A 282 7.12 0.02 13.09
C ARG A 282 5.79 0.19 12.34
N PHE A 283 5.24 1.39 12.34
CA PHE A 283 4.03 1.72 11.56
C PHE A 283 4.38 2.68 10.42
N PHE A 284 3.87 2.38 9.25
CA PHE A 284 4.01 3.22 8.06
C PHE A 284 2.65 3.59 7.51
N PHE A 285 2.46 4.84 7.11
CA PHE A 285 1.36 5.18 6.21
C PHE A 285 1.62 4.58 4.84
N ILE A 286 0.55 4.19 4.13
CA ILE A 286 0.66 3.57 2.79
C ILE A 286 1.09 4.55 1.70
N ASP A 287 1.07 5.85 2.00
CA ASP A 287 1.37 6.92 1.07
C ASP A 287 1.96 8.13 1.81
N LEU A 288 3.08 8.68 1.31
CA LEU A 288 3.75 9.80 1.95
C LEU A 288 2.98 11.12 1.84
N GLY A 289 2.26 11.37 0.75
CA GLY A 289 1.42 12.55 0.61
C GLY A 289 0.33 12.57 1.67
N LEU A 290 -0.34 11.43 1.89
CA LEU A 290 -1.32 11.28 2.97
C LEU A 290 -0.69 11.46 4.35
N ARG A 291 0.47 10.84 4.58
CA ARG A 291 1.23 10.99 5.83
C ARG A 291 1.56 12.45 6.11
N ASN A 292 2.11 13.15 5.13
CA ASN A 292 2.53 14.55 5.28
C ASN A 292 1.34 15.47 5.56
N ALA A 293 0.22 15.25 4.87
CA ALA A 293 -1.01 16.01 5.10
C ALA A 293 -1.62 15.72 6.48
N ALA A 294 -1.66 14.45 6.90
CA ALA A 294 -2.18 14.05 8.22
C ALA A 294 -1.30 14.56 9.38
N ALA A 295 0.02 14.65 9.19
CA ALA A 295 0.94 15.26 10.14
C ALA A 295 0.82 16.81 10.19
N GLY A 296 0.01 17.42 9.32
CA GLY A 296 -0.14 18.88 9.26
C GLY A 296 1.08 19.62 8.71
N LEU A 297 1.97 18.93 7.99
CA LEU A 297 3.19 19.51 7.46
C LEU A 297 2.90 20.47 6.30
N SER A 298 3.74 21.50 6.17
CA SER A 298 3.75 22.33 4.96
C SER A 298 4.30 21.51 3.80
N LEU A 299 3.43 21.28 2.79
CA LEU A 299 3.80 20.47 1.61
C LEU A 299 4.66 21.32 0.63
N THR A 300 5.83 21.75 1.11
CA THR A 300 6.81 22.51 0.33
C THR A 300 8.14 21.77 0.32
N PRO A 301 8.93 21.84 -0.77
CA PRO A 301 10.24 21.22 -0.83
C PRO A 301 11.14 21.62 0.35
N ASP A 302 11.20 22.90 0.69
CA ASP A 302 12.09 23.40 1.74
C ASP A 302 11.80 22.79 3.12
N THR A 303 10.51 22.65 3.46
CA THR A 303 10.10 22.10 4.76
C THR A 303 10.34 20.60 4.85
N LEU A 304 9.97 19.86 3.80
CA LEU A 304 10.06 18.40 3.82
C LEU A 304 11.49 17.90 3.59
N LEU A 305 12.28 18.64 2.81
CA LEU A 305 13.64 18.25 2.47
C LEU A 305 14.69 18.83 3.43
N ALA A 306 14.30 19.58 4.45
CA ALA A 306 15.21 19.99 5.53
C ALA A 306 15.82 18.78 6.27
N ASN A 307 15.08 17.67 6.40
CA ASN A 307 15.58 16.40 6.92
C ASN A 307 15.03 15.23 6.09
N PRO A 308 15.55 14.98 4.89
CA PRO A 308 14.96 14.07 3.92
C PRO A 308 15.22 12.58 4.24
N GLY A 309 16.21 12.25 5.06
CA GLY A 309 16.59 10.86 5.37
C GLY A 309 15.42 10.00 5.84
N PRO A 310 14.71 10.39 6.92
CA PRO A 310 13.56 9.64 7.42
C PRO A 310 12.40 9.53 6.42
N LEU A 311 12.20 10.54 5.57
CA LEU A 311 11.17 10.47 4.51
C LEU A 311 11.57 9.52 3.40
N PHE A 312 12.85 9.51 3.04
CA PHE A 312 13.36 8.59 2.04
C PHE A 312 13.32 7.14 2.53
N GLU A 313 13.65 6.88 3.79
CA GLU A 313 13.49 5.56 4.40
C GLU A 313 12.03 5.09 4.35
N GLN A 314 11.09 5.97 4.68
CA GLN A 314 9.66 5.65 4.58
C GLN A 314 9.24 5.39 3.14
N TRP A 315 9.70 6.19 2.18
CA TRP A 315 9.39 5.98 0.75
C TRP A 315 9.87 4.60 0.29
N VAL A 316 11.11 4.21 0.64
CA VAL A 316 11.66 2.88 0.34
C VAL A 316 10.82 1.78 1.00
N GLY A 317 10.51 1.92 2.29
CA GLY A 317 9.70 0.93 3.03
C GLY A 317 8.31 0.73 2.43
N ILE A 318 7.65 1.82 2.02
CA ILE A 318 6.34 1.78 1.36
C ILE A 318 6.44 1.09 -0.01
N GLU A 319 7.47 1.41 -0.77
CA GLU A 319 7.70 0.81 -2.08
C GLU A 319 7.94 -0.70 -1.97
N LEU A 320 8.81 -1.11 -1.06
CA LEU A 320 9.06 -2.53 -0.76
C LEU A 320 7.77 -3.24 -0.35
N TYR A 321 7.02 -2.68 0.60
CA TYR A 321 5.77 -3.28 1.08
C TYR A 321 4.75 -3.51 -0.05
N LYS A 322 4.52 -2.50 -0.89
CA LYS A 322 3.58 -2.59 -2.01
C LYS A 322 3.99 -3.71 -2.98
N ARG A 323 5.24 -3.71 -3.41
CA ARG A 323 5.75 -4.69 -4.38
C ARG A 323 5.75 -6.11 -3.82
N LEU A 324 6.22 -6.31 -2.57
CA LEU A 324 6.18 -7.61 -1.91
C LEU A 324 4.75 -8.14 -1.72
N SER A 325 3.80 -7.23 -1.44
CA SER A 325 2.38 -7.60 -1.34
C SER A 325 1.80 -8.10 -2.66
N TYR A 326 2.28 -7.60 -3.80
CA TYR A 326 1.89 -8.11 -5.12
C TYR A 326 2.56 -9.45 -5.46
N LEU A 327 3.79 -9.70 -5.01
CA LEU A 327 4.48 -10.98 -5.16
C LEU A 327 3.87 -12.09 -4.30
N GLY A 328 3.47 -11.76 -3.07
CA GLY A 328 2.64 -12.63 -2.21
C GLY A 328 3.37 -13.66 -1.36
N ASP A 329 4.65 -13.95 -1.59
CA ASP A 329 5.42 -15.01 -0.92
C ASP A 329 6.60 -14.50 -0.08
N SER A 330 6.59 -13.21 0.26
CA SER A 330 7.70 -12.54 0.93
C SER A 330 7.23 -11.80 2.17
N GLN A 331 8.11 -11.67 3.15
CA GLN A 331 7.86 -10.94 4.38
C GLN A 331 8.83 -9.77 4.51
N LEU A 332 8.31 -8.61 4.93
CA LEU A 332 9.09 -7.42 5.25
C LEU A 332 9.21 -7.28 6.76
N SER A 333 10.40 -7.06 7.26
CA SER A 333 10.70 -6.81 8.68
C SER A 333 11.83 -5.78 8.80
N TYR A 334 12.07 -5.27 10.02
CA TYR A 334 13.24 -4.46 10.36
C TYR A 334 14.10 -5.18 11.39
N PHE A 335 15.38 -4.87 11.47
CA PHE A 335 16.26 -5.47 12.46
C PHE A 335 16.86 -4.40 13.38
N ARG A 336 16.80 -4.65 14.69
CA ARG A 336 17.45 -3.82 15.70
C ARG A 336 17.88 -4.66 16.89
N THR A 337 19.12 -4.44 17.34
CA THR A 337 19.67 -5.06 18.54
C THR A 337 19.61 -4.12 19.73
N ALA A 338 19.68 -4.69 20.94
CA ALA A 338 19.84 -3.89 22.16
C ALA A 338 21.13 -3.05 22.16
N GLY A 339 22.15 -3.48 21.42
CA GLY A 339 23.43 -2.78 21.25
C GLY A 339 23.40 -1.65 20.22
N GLY A 340 22.24 -1.35 19.62
CA GLY A 340 22.05 -0.24 18.69
C GLY A 340 22.42 -0.55 17.23
N ALA A 341 22.81 -1.78 16.88
CA ALA A 341 22.93 -2.17 15.47
C ALA A 341 21.52 -2.27 14.86
N GLU A 342 21.35 -1.67 13.69
CA GLU A 342 20.07 -1.58 13.00
C GLU A 342 20.25 -1.85 11.50
N VAL A 343 19.29 -2.54 10.90
CA VAL A 343 19.11 -2.67 9.45
C VAL A 343 17.67 -2.25 9.15
N ASP A 344 17.50 -1.28 8.27
CA ASP A 344 16.22 -0.60 8.04
C ASP A 344 15.15 -1.59 7.59
N PHE A 345 15.47 -2.48 6.64
CA PHE A 345 14.55 -3.49 6.14
C PHE A 345 15.24 -4.83 5.89
N ILE A 346 14.52 -5.89 6.15
CA ILE A 346 14.90 -7.26 5.79
C ILE A 346 13.73 -7.87 5.03
N ILE A 347 13.97 -8.28 3.80
CA ILE A 347 13.04 -9.09 3.04
C ILE A 347 13.40 -10.56 3.26
N GLU A 348 12.42 -11.37 3.65
CA GLU A 348 12.55 -12.81 3.70
C GLU A 348 11.69 -13.45 2.61
N GLN A 349 12.34 -14.25 1.73
CA GLN A 349 11.68 -15.01 0.68
C GLN A 349 12.30 -16.39 0.59
N SER A 350 11.48 -17.43 0.70
CA SER A 350 11.92 -18.84 0.62
C SER A 350 13.09 -19.17 1.54
N GLY A 351 13.16 -18.54 2.73
CA GLY A 351 14.21 -18.73 3.71
C GLY A 351 15.49 -17.92 3.48
N ILE A 352 15.59 -17.22 2.35
CA ILE A 352 16.71 -16.31 2.04
C ILE A 352 16.38 -14.91 2.56
N LEU A 353 17.39 -14.24 3.11
CA LEU A 353 17.29 -12.88 3.63
C LEU A 353 17.99 -11.89 2.71
N TYR A 354 17.32 -10.77 2.46
CA TYR A 354 17.85 -9.63 1.71
C TYR A 354 17.83 -8.40 2.62
N PRO A 355 18.93 -8.14 3.34
CA PRO A 355 19.02 -6.96 4.21
C PRO A 355 19.26 -5.69 3.38
N ILE A 356 18.50 -4.64 3.72
CA ILE A 356 18.49 -3.35 3.00
C ILE A 356 18.67 -2.22 4.01
N GLU A 357 19.63 -1.38 3.77
CA GLU A 357 19.86 -0.09 4.43
C GLU A 357 19.45 1.04 3.51
N VAL A 358 18.98 2.16 4.04
CA VAL A 358 18.53 3.32 3.28
C VAL A 358 19.37 4.54 3.65
N LYS A 359 20.00 5.19 2.67
CA LYS A 359 20.84 6.36 2.92
C LYS A 359 20.54 7.48 1.94
N TRP A 360 20.19 8.65 2.46
CA TRP A 360 20.02 9.86 1.66
C TRP A 360 21.39 10.43 1.26
N THR A 361 22.11 9.71 0.41
CA THR A 361 23.43 10.11 -0.10
C THR A 361 23.58 9.71 -1.56
N GLU A 362 24.41 10.42 -2.29
CA GLU A 362 24.84 10.06 -3.65
C GLU A 362 26.13 9.23 -3.65
N ASN A 363 26.86 9.27 -2.54
CA ASN A 363 28.18 8.63 -2.38
C ASN A 363 28.20 7.76 -1.12
N PRO A 364 27.56 6.58 -1.13
CA PRO A 364 27.59 5.65 0.00
C PRO A 364 29.01 5.10 0.20
N THR A 365 29.36 4.88 1.47
CA THR A 365 30.69 4.45 1.89
C THR A 365 30.64 3.15 2.69
N THR A 366 31.80 2.54 2.96
CA THR A 366 31.89 1.35 3.83
C THR A 366 31.39 1.60 5.25
N LYS A 367 31.37 2.85 5.72
CA LYS A 367 30.77 3.19 7.02
C LYS A 367 29.26 2.95 7.01
N ASP A 368 28.61 3.23 5.89
CA ASP A 368 27.16 3.01 5.69
C ASP A 368 26.81 1.52 5.62
N ALA A 369 27.76 0.67 5.22
CA ALA A 369 27.59 -0.78 5.12
C ALA A 369 27.83 -1.53 6.45
N ARG A 370 28.35 -0.88 7.48
CA ARG A 370 28.85 -1.56 8.70
C ARG A 370 27.81 -2.46 9.40
N HIS A 371 26.60 -2.01 9.54
CA HIS A 371 25.53 -2.80 10.18
C HIS A 371 25.04 -3.94 9.27
N LEU A 372 25.01 -3.69 7.96
CA LEU A 372 24.72 -4.75 6.99
C LEU A 372 25.77 -5.86 7.06
N GLU A 373 27.06 -5.52 7.07
CA GLU A 373 28.16 -6.49 7.13
C GLU A 373 28.09 -7.32 8.42
N SER A 374 27.79 -6.70 9.57
CA SER A 374 27.56 -7.42 10.82
C SER A 374 26.38 -8.39 10.71
N PHE A 375 25.27 -7.93 10.15
CA PHE A 375 24.09 -8.78 9.92
C PHE A 375 24.38 -9.96 8.99
N LEU A 376 25.15 -9.74 7.91
CA LEU A 376 25.55 -10.78 6.96
C LEU A 376 26.43 -11.85 7.63
N GLN A 377 27.33 -11.45 8.54
CA GLN A 377 28.15 -12.39 9.29
C GLN A 377 27.33 -13.26 10.23
N ASP A 378 26.34 -12.66 10.92
CA ASP A 378 25.47 -13.36 11.88
C ASP A 378 24.48 -14.31 11.21
N HIS A 379 24.15 -14.08 9.93
CA HIS A 379 23.13 -14.83 9.16
C HIS A 379 23.67 -15.43 7.86
N ARG A 380 24.97 -15.75 7.81
CA ARG A 380 25.66 -16.23 6.60
C ARG A 380 25.11 -17.51 5.97
N ASP A 381 24.33 -18.27 6.74
CA ASP A 381 23.60 -19.44 6.28
C ASP A 381 22.36 -19.11 5.44
N ARG A 382 21.86 -17.87 5.56
CA ARG A 382 20.61 -17.41 4.92
C ARG A 382 20.79 -16.21 3.99
N THR A 383 21.94 -15.54 4.04
CA THR A 383 22.25 -14.39 3.19
C THR A 383 23.73 -14.28 2.92
N SER A 384 24.09 -13.80 1.72
CA SER A 384 25.46 -13.55 1.32
C SER A 384 25.72 -12.12 0.85
N HIS A 385 24.64 -11.32 0.67
CA HIS A 385 24.73 -10.00 0.09
C HIS A 385 23.74 -9.03 0.70
N GLY A 386 24.13 -7.80 0.89
CA GLY A 386 23.31 -6.69 1.40
C GLY A 386 23.22 -5.54 0.41
N TYR A 387 22.24 -4.68 0.60
CA TYR A 387 21.93 -3.59 -0.31
C TYR A 387 21.80 -2.26 0.43
N ILE A 388 22.36 -1.19 -0.17
CA ILE A 388 22.11 0.19 0.30
C ILE A 388 21.29 0.90 -0.77
N VAL A 389 20.02 1.22 -0.48
CA VAL A 389 19.21 2.07 -1.35
C VAL A 389 19.60 3.52 -1.13
N CYS A 390 20.00 4.23 -2.19
CA CYS A 390 20.54 5.57 -2.09
C CYS A 390 20.22 6.44 -3.33
N ARG A 391 20.80 7.64 -3.40
CA ARG A 391 20.66 8.58 -4.52
C ARG A 391 21.82 8.53 -5.50
N ALA A 392 22.66 7.53 -5.44
CA ALA A 392 23.75 7.36 -6.41
C ALA A 392 23.18 7.37 -7.84
N PRO A 393 23.92 7.91 -8.83
CA PRO A 393 23.45 7.96 -10.21
C PRO A 393 23.47 6.59 -10.90
N TYR A 394 24.25 5.64 -10.38
CA TYR A 394 24.39 4.28 -10.89
C TYR A 394 24.74 3.32 -9.73
N PRO A 395 24.58 2.01 -9.93
CA PRO A 395 24.95 1.01 -8.93
C PRO A 395 26.44 1.05 -8.60
N LEU A 396 26.78 0.92 -7.31
CA LEU A 396 28.15 0.96 -6.81
C LEU A 396 28.44 -0.24 -5.90
N ALA A 397 29.58 -0.89 -6.08
CA ALA A 397 30.09 -1.84 -5.09
C ALA A 397 30.65 -1.04 -3.89
N VAL A 398 30.00 -1.14 -2.74
CA VAL A 398 30.44 -0.49 -1.49
C VAL A 398 31.45 -1.38 -0.78
N SER A 399 31.24 -2.69 -0.83
CA SER A 399 32.20 -3.71 -0.39
C SER A 399 32.01 -4.98 -1.23
N ASN A 400 32.73 -6.04 -0.90
CA ASN A 400 32.58 -7.35 -1.56
C ASN A 400 31.20 -7.98 -1.37
N THR A 401 30.49 -7.60 -0.32
CA THR A 401 29.19 -8.16 0.08
C THR A 401 28.05 -7.14 0.11
N VAL A 402 28.32 -5.88 -0.23
CA VAL A 402 27.29 -4.82 -0.19
C VAL A 402 27.33 -4.01 -1.48
N THR A 403 26.16 -3.92 -2.13
CA THR A 403 25.96 -3.09 -3.33
C THR A 403 25.01 -1.92 -3.01
N ALA A 404 25.41 -0.73 -3.38
CA ALA A 404 24.54 0.44 -3.38
C ALA A 404 23.66 0.44 -4.64
N ILE A 405 22.36 0.64 -4.43
CA ILE A 405 21.35 0.64 -5.48
C ILE A 405 20.72 2.03 -5.56
N PRO A 406 20.72 2.68 -6.73
CA PRO A 406 19.91 3.86 -6.95
C PRO A 406 18.43 3.62 -6.69
N TRP A 407 17.75 4.57 -6.04
CA TRP A 407 16.32 4.50 -5.73
C TRP A 407 15.42 4.19 -6.95
N TRP A 408 15.84 4.63 -8.13
CA TRP A 408 15.10 4.45 -9.39
C TRP A 408 15.27 3.06 -10.02
N LEU A 409 16.13 2.22 -9.42
CA LEU A 409 16.29 0.79 -9.76
C LEU A 409 15.66 -0.15 -8.72
N LEU A 410 15.08 0.43 -7.67
CA LEU A 410 14.36 -0.36 -6.67
C LEU A 410 13.12 -1.00 -7.27
#